data_2fa726868773d5637c82346c1418b232
#
_entry.id   2fa726868773d5637c82346c1418b232
#
_cell.length_a   1.000
_cell.length_b   1.000
_cell.length_c   1.000
_cell.angle_alpha   90.00
_cell.angle_beta   90.00
_cell.angle_gamma   90.00
#
_symmetry.space_group_name_H-M   'P 1'
#
loop_
_entity.id
_entity.type
_entity.pdbx_description
1 polymer ?
#
loop_
_entity_poly.entity_id
_entity_poly.type
_entity_poly.pdbx_seq_one_letter_code
_entity_poly.pdbx_strand_id
1 'polypeptide(L)'
;MVVLAGSGGIDQIALTNFEKNFLTLAQQKQSKLEASGVVKYLPSDGKYNTLPRFGKIELQSAEGRNPEKKYSDYSVDNRMLRKNRFTTTVLLDNLIDINEVIADPTSYVMESLIAAKNRVTDRVIAASAIGNVLTGSANGPQTEVSAADDGVVTLDAKSGFNYNTYTSIVEHYINHDIAMDMIDRVKLLVTGAENTDLMNEDKFIRNDYMGGMPVAKGIAKAGLFETILFAGSVTGGVSVPNPILPEQETVRHCLALAPESVALSMELGSLRVEQSAKHVNSKELTIDFWINGMRTEGARVIDITTTI
;
A
#
# COMPACT_ATOMS: atom_id res chain seq x y z
N MET A 1 -40.44 -34.61 6.31
CA MET A 1 -39.38 -33.71 5.80
C MET A 1 -39.22 -32.62 6.85
N VAL A 2 -38.27 -32.79 7.74
CA VAL A 2 -37.99 -31.83 8.83
C VAL A 2 -36.98 -30.83 8.31
N VAL A 3 -37.37 -29.58 8.15
CA VAL A 3 -36.46 -28.48 7.83
C VAL A 3 -35.79 -28.06 9.12
N LEU A 4 -34.51 -28.42 9.30
CA LEU A 4 -33.67 -27.86 10.35
C LEU A 4 -33.28 -26.45 9.97
N ALA A 5 -33.91 -25.48 10.63
CA ALA A 5 -33.51 -24.08 10.54
C ALA A 5 -32.30 -23.86 11.44
N GLY A 6 -31.20 -23.41 10.87
CA GLY A 6 -30.15 -22.72 11.62
C GLY A 6 -28.76 -23.33 11.62
N SER A 7 -28.09 -23.34 10.48
CA SER A 7 -26.65 -23.15 10.42
C SER A 7 -26.31 -22.49 9.08
N GLY A 8 -25.78 -21.29 9.12
CA GLY A 8 -25.67 -20.46 7.94
C GLY A 8 -24.65 -20.99 6.94
N GLY A 9 -25.06 -21.11 5.71
CA GLY A 9 -24.18 -21.06 4.55
C GLY A 9 -23.72 -22.38 3.95
N ILE A 10 -23.48 -23.44 4.70
CA ILE A 10 -22.97 -24.72 4.17
C ILE A 10 -24.12 -25.69 3.82
N ASP A 11 -25.23 -25.67 4.56
CA ASP A 11 -26.39 -26.51 4.28
C ASP A 11 -27.04 -26.25 2.91
N GLN A 12 -26.90 -25.05 2.35
CA GLN A 12 -27.37 -24.73 1.00
C GLN A 12 -26.51 -25.37 -0.08
N ILE A 13 -25.28 -25.75 0.23
CA ILE A 13 -24.33 -26.37 -0.71
C ILE A 13 -24.63 -27.88 -0.85
N ALA A 14 -25.16 -28.51 0.19
CA ALA A 14 -25.41 -29.95 0.24
C ALA A 14 -26.62 -30.42 -0.58
N LEU A 15 -27.50 -29.53 -1.03
CA LEU A 15 -28.81 -29.87 -1.61
C LEU A 15 -28.95 -29.69 -3.13
N THR A 16 -27.95 -29.18 -3.82
CA THR A 16 -28.04 -28.90 -5.27
C THR A 16 -26.84 -29.45 -6.01
N ASN A 17 -27.03 -29.90 -7.27
CA ASN A 17 -25.94 -30.38 -8.16
C ASN A 17 -24.92 -29.28 -8.40
N PHE A 18 -23.72 -29.42 -7.87
CA PHE A 18 -22.69 -28.38 -7.86
C PHE A 18 -21.53 -28.68 -8.79
N GLU A 19 -21.02 -27.59 -9.38
CA GLU A 19 -19.66 -27.57 -9.88
C GLU A 19 -18.71 -27.91 -8.70
N LYS A 20 -17.74 -28.80 -8.97
CA LYS A 20 -16.79 -29.30 -7.97
C LYS A 20 -15.84 -28.22 -7.41
N ASN A 21 -15.98 -26.97 -7.85
CA ASN A 21 -15.08 -25.86 -7.50
C ASN A 21 -15.80 -24.77 -6.74
N PHE A 22 -15.22 -24.32 -5.62
CA PHE A 22 -15.70 -23.15 -4.91
C PHE A 22 -15.40 -21.88 -5.72
N LEU A 23 -16.39 -21.02 -5.87
CA LEU A 23 -16.20 -19.69 -6.44
C LEU A 23 -15.70 -18.75 -5.33
N THR A 24 -14.46 -18.29 -5.46
CA THR A 24 -13.95 -17.23 -4.57
C THR A 24 -14.55 -15.89 -4.96
N LEU A 25 -15.05 -15.13 -3.97
CA LEU A 25 -15.55 -13.78 -4.19
C LEU A 25 -14.44 -12.88 -4.77
N ALA A 26 -14.85 -11.88 -5.56
CA ALA A 26 -13.92 -10.91 -6.13
C ALA A 26 -13.13 -10.20 -5.03
N GLN A 27 -11.82 -10.34 -5.05
CA GLN A 27 -10.91 -9.71 -4.10
C GLN A 27 -9.54 -9.48 -4.72
N GLN A 28 -8.80 -8.54 -4.18
CA GLN A 28 -7.40 -8.35 -4.61
C GLN A 28 -6.57 -9.55 -4.14
N LYS A 29 -6.03 -10.32 -5.08
CA LYS A 29 -5.23 -11.53 -4.81
C LYS A 29 -3.73 -11.24 -4.64
N GLN A 30 -3.21 -10.24 -5.34
CA GLN A 30 -1.79 -9.89 -5.34
C GLN A 30 -1.56 -8.48 -4.80
N SER A 31 -0.40 -8.24 -4.18
CA SER A 31 0.05 -6.91 -3.82
C SER A 31 0.34 -6.11 -5.10
N LYS A 32 -0.16 -4.87 -5.17
CA LYS A 32 0.08 -3.95 -6.29
C LYS A 32 1.27 -3.04 -6.03
N LEU A 33 1.59 -2.78 -4.76
CA LEU A 33 2.64 -1.84 -4.38
C LEU A 33 4.00 -2.54 -4.19
N GLU A 34 4.00 -3.79 -3.76
CA GLU A 34 5.23 -4.55 -3.48
C GLU A 34 6.17 -4.62 -4.69
N ALA A 35 5.62 -4.85 -5.89
CA ALA A 35 6.40 -4.95 -7.14
C ALA A 35 6.48 -3.64 -7.94
N SER A 36 5.93 -2.53 -7.41
CA SER A 36 5.81 -1.27 -8.17
C SER A 36 7.10 -0.43 -8.23
N GLY A 37 8.15 -0.80 -7.48
CA GLY A 37 9.38 -0.02 -7.37
C GLY A 37 9.30 1.15 -6.36
N VAL A 38 8.16 1.33 -5.70
CA VAL A 38 7.96 2.33 -4.64
C VAL A 38 8.65 1.92 -3.34
N VAL A 39 8.85 0.61 -3.16
CA VAL A 39 9.32 0.00 -1.92
C VAL A 39 10.81 -0.28 -1.96
N LYS A 40 11.51 0.15 -0.91
CA LYS A 40 12.88 -0.25 -0.60
C LYS A 40 12.86 -1.29 0.52
N TYR A 41 13.32 -2.51 0.24
CA TYR A 41 13.35 -3.55 1.27
C TYR A 41 14.51 -3.34 2.23
N LEU A 42 14.20 -3.44 3.53
CA LEU A 42 15.17 -3.46 4.62
C LEU A 42 15.39 -4.91 5.09
N PRO A 43 16.57 -5.22 5.67
CA PRO A 43 16.79 -6.50 6.33
C PRO A 43 15.70 -6.77 7.37
N SER A 44 15.33 -8.04 7.54
CA SER A 44 14.28 -8.42 8.50
C SER A 44 14.84 -8.74 9.89
N ASP A 45 16.15 -8.62 10.10
CA ASP A 45 16.83 -9.01 11.32
C ASP A 45 16.65 -7.95 12.43
N GLY A 46 16.43 -8.42 13.66
CA GLY A 46 16.37 -7.59 14.86
C GLY A 46 15.02 -6.95 15.16
N LYS A 47 14.93 -6.32 16.34
CA LYS A 47 13.73 -5.65 16.86
C LYS A 47 13.46 -4.32 16.15
N TYR A 48 14.52 -3.60 15.79
CA TYR A 48 14.48 -2.32 15.10
C TYR A 48 15.34 -2.40 13.86
N ASN A 49 14.83 -1.91 12.75
CA ASN A 49 15.60 -1.68 11.55
C ASN A 49 15.87 -0.18 11.43
N THR A 50 17.09 0.17 11.06
CA THR A 50 17.50 1.57 10.91
C THR A 50 17.88 1.84 9.47
N LEU A 51 17.47 3.01 8.99
CA LEU A 51 17.84 3.55 7.69
C LEU A 51 18.62 4.84 7.91
N PRO A 52 19.95 4.84 7.77
CA PRO A 52 20.73 6.06 7.84
C PRO A 52 20.50 6.90 6.57
N ARG A 53 20.29 8.21 6.78
CA ARG A 53 20.18 9.21 5.72
C ARG A 53 21.32 10.20 5.85
N PHE A 54 21.93 10.53 4.72
CA PHE A 54 22.95 11.59 4.63
C PHE A 54 22.34 12.85 4.03
N GLY A 55 22.60 13.99 4.64
CA GLY A 55 22.22 15.28 4.10
C GLY A 55 22.97 15.62 2.81
N LYS A 56 22.40 16.55 2.04
CA LYS A 56 23.04 17.06 0.81
C LYS A 56 24.31 17.84 1.17
N ILE A 57 25.36 17.62 0.41
CA ILE A 57 26.63 18.35 0.50
C ILE A 57 26.73 19.24 -0.74
N GLU A 58 26.94 20.54 -0.54
CA GLU A 58 27.13 21.48 -1.62
C GLU A 58 28.62 21.82 -1.79
N LEU A 59 29.02 21.95 -3.06
CA LEU A 59 30.37 22.39 -3.37
C LEU A 59 30.46 23.91 -3.23
N GLN A 60 31.52 24.36 -2.54
CA GLN A 60 31.81 25.79 -2.40
C GLN A 60 32.82 26.24 -3.45
N SER A 61 32.58 27.42 -4.06
CA SER A 61 33.55 27.98 -5.01
C SER A 61 34.86 28.31 -4.33
N ALA A 62 35.97 27.98 -4.98
CA ALA A 62 37.31 28.31 -4.54
C ALA A 62 37.94 29.30 -5.54
N GLU A 63 38.38 30.45 -5.07
CA GLU A 63 38.99 31.49 -5.90
C GLU A 63 40.49 31.59 -5.63
N GLY A 64 41.25 31.92 -6.69
CA GLY A 64 42.69 32.12 -6.59
C GLY A 64 43.55 30.90 -6.97
N ARG A 65 44.87 31.14 -7.09
CA ARG A 65 45.82 30.13 -7.53
C ARG A 65 46.08 29.01 -6.51
N ASN A 66 45.93 29.33 -5.19
CA ASN A 66 46.10 28.41 -4.09
C ASN A 66 44.99 28.65 -3.06
N PRO A 67 43.73 28.23 -3.33
CA PRO A 67 42.62 28.48 -2.43
C PRO A 67 42.78 27.66 -1.13
N GLU A 68 42.35 28.20 -0.03
CA GLU A 68 42.25 27.48 1.23
C GLU A 68 41.19 26.39 1.15
N LYS A 69 41.41 25.28 1.88
CA LYS A 69 40.44 24.20 1.98
C LYS A 69 39.22 24.66 2.75
N LYS A 70 38.05 24.58 2.14
CA LYS A 70 36.77 24.80 2.80
C LYS A 70 36.20 23.47 3.26
N TYR A 71 35.78 23.40 4.51
CA TYR A 71 35.16 22.21 5.09
C TYR A 71 33.64 22.38 5.08
N SER A 72 32.93 21.34 4.63
CA SER A 72 31.49 21.25 4.75
C SER A 72 31.13 20.13 5.69
N ASP A 73 30.27 20.43 6.65
CA ASP A 73 29.72 19.41 7.54
C ASP A 73 28.57 18.68 6.83
N TYR A 74 28.43 17.41 7.14
CA TYR A 74 27.30 16.59 6.67
C TYR A 74 26.41 16.21 7.85
N SER A 75 25.12 16.26 7.62
CA SER A 75 24.15 15.78 8.59
C SER A 75 23.84 14.30 8.35
N VAL A 76 23.74 13.55 9.44
CA VAL A 76 23.28 12.15 9.41
C VAL A 76 22.04 12.04 10.28
N ASP A 77 20.98 11.54 9.70
CA ASP A 77 19.74 11.24 10.40
C ASP A 77 19.44 9.75 10.27
N ASN A 78 19.00 9.13 11.35
CA ASN A 78 18.63 7.72 11.38
C ASN A 78 17.13 7.58 11.55
N ARG A 79 16.49 6.93 10.57
CA ARG A 79 15.11 6.50 10.69
C ARG A 79 15.03 5.11 11.25
N MET A 80 14.02 4.88 12.08
CA MET A 80 13.83 3.63 12.79
C MET A 80 12.48 3.03 12.49
N LEU A 81 12.47 1.71 12.28
CA LEU A 81 11.29 0.94 12.00
C LEU A 81 11.15 -0.20 13.02
N ARG A 82 9.97 -0.32 13.61
CA ARG A 82 9.58 -1.46 14.45
C ARG A 82 8.53 -2.27 13.74
N LYS A 83 8.74 -3.57 13.56
CA LYS A 83 7.78 -4.47 12.91
C LYS A 83 6.57 -4.71 13.78
N ASN A 84 5.40 -4.79 13.16
CA ASN A 84 4.14 -5.18 13.77
C ASN A 84 3.76 -6.60 13.32
N ARG A 85 3.19 -7.38 14.24
CA ARG A 85 2.74 -8.74 13.95
C ARG A 85 1.30 -8.72 13.47
N PHE A 86 1.04 -9.44 12.38
CA PHE A 86 -0.29 -9.72 11.86
C PHE A 86 -0.48 -11.21 11.82
N THR A 87 -1.59 -11.68 12.39
CA THR A 87 -1.94 -13.09 12.41
C THR A 87 -3.43 -13.26 12.24
N THR A 88 -3.82 -14.32 11.57
CA THR A 88 -5.21 -14.77 11.53
C THR A 88 -5.25 -16.28 11.41
N THR A 89 -6.26 -16.87 12.02
CA THR A 89 -6.49 -18.32 12.03
C THR A 89 -7.92 -18.60 11.58
N VAL A 90 -8.08 -19.51 10.65
CA VAL A 90 -9.37 -20.04 10.20
C VAL A 90 -9.48 -21.48 10.68
N LEU A 91 -10.60 -21.80 11.31
CA LEU A 91 -10.92 -23.13 11.79
C LEU A 91 -11.79 -23.85 10.75
N LEU A 92 -11.43 -25.07 10.39
CA LEU A 92 -12.21 -25.97 9.55
C LEU A 92 -12.54 -27.24 10.33
N ASP A 93 -13.81 -27.58 10.42
CA ASP A 93 -14.23 -28.83 11.03
C ASP A 93 -14.10 -30.01 10.05
N ASN A 94 -13.37 -31.07 10.43
CA ASN A 94 -13.16 -32.23 9.57
C ASN A 94 -14.43 -33.04 9.32
N LEU A 95 -15.37 -33.01 10.23
CA LEU A 95 -16.61 -33.79 10.10
C LEU A 95 -17.66 -33.05 9.28
N ILE A 96 -17.84 -31.77 9.56
CA ILE A 96 -18.90 -30.96 8.92
C ILE A 96 -18.38 -30.31 7.64
N ASP A 97 -17.25 -29.58 7.71
CA ASP A 97 -16.78 -28.75 6.59
C ASP A 97 -16.05 -29.55 5.50
N ILE A 98 -15.39 -30.66 5.86
CA ILE A 98 -14.57 -31.45 4.93
C ILE A 98 -15.31 -32.71 4.44
N ASN A 99 -15.96 -33.44 5.32
CA ASN A 99 -16.60 -34.72 4.93
C ASN A 99 -17.99 -34.52 4.32
N GLU A 100 -18.72 -33.49 4.71
CA GLU A 100 -20.06 -33.22 4.17
C GLU A 100 -20.02 -32.40 2.88
N VAL A 101 -18.90 -31.75 2.57
CA VAL A 101 -18.70 -30.97 1.35
C VAL A 101 -17.96 -31.78 0.30
N ILE A 102 -18.44 -31.74 -0.95
CA ILE A 102 -17.91 -32.52 -2.07
C ILE A 102 -16.46 -32.15 -2.42
N ALA A 103 -15.98 -30.96 -2.04
CA ALA A 103 -14.63 -30.48 -2.31
C ALA A 103 -13.95 -30.01 -1.02
N ASP A 104 -12.66 -30.33 -0.85
CA ASP A 104 -11.86 -29.87 0.28
C ASP A 104 -11.65 -28.35 0.23
N PRO A 105 -12.15 -27.55 1.18
CA PRO A 105 -12.04 -26.08 1.17
C PRO A 105 -10.65 -25.58 1.55
N THR A 106 -9.74 -26.44 2.01
CA THR A 106 -8.43 -26.07 2.56
C THR A 106 -7.62 -25.20 1.59
N SER A 107 -7.56 -25.55 0.30
CA SER A 107 -6.81 -24.81 -0.73
C SER A 107 -7.38 -23.41 -0.95
N TYR A 108 -8.69 -23.26 -0.98
CA TYR A 108 -9.38 -21.98 -1.19
C TYR A 108 -9.22 -21.04 0.00
N VAL A 109 -9.25 -21.59 1.22
CA VAL A 109 -8.98 -20.84 2.45
C VAL A 109 -7.53 -20.37 2.46
N MET A 110 -6.57 -21.21 2.06
CA MET A 110 -5.17 -20.85 1.94
C MET A 110 -4.95 -19.70 0.94
N GLU A 111 -5.57 -19.75 -0.24
CA GLU A 111 -5.52 -18.66 -1.21
C GLU A 111 -6.10 -17.35 -0.64
N SER A 112 -7.21 -17.44 0.09
CA SER A 112 -7.85 -16.30 0.73
C SER A 112 -6.97 -15.67 1.83
N LEU A 113 -6.24 -16.49 2.60
CA LEU A 113 -5.28 -16.04 3.60
C LEU A 113 -4.08 -15.30 2.96
N ILE A 114 -3.55 -15.84 1.86
CA ILE A 114 -2.48 -15.20 1.10
C ILE A 114 -2.96 -13.86 0.51
N ALA A 115 -4.17 -13.84 -0.05
CA ALA A 115 -4.76 -12.60 -0.56
C ALA A 115 -4.97 -11.56 0.56
N ALA A 116 -5.36 -11.99 1.77
CA ALA A 116 -5.48 -11.11 2.93
C ALA A 116 -4.12 -10.53 3.35
N LYS A 117 -3.05 -11.34 3.37
CA LYS A 117 -1.67 -10.86 3.60
C LYS A 117 -1.30 -9.78 2.60
N ASN A 118 -1.52 -10.00 1.31
CA ASN A 118 -1.16 -9.06 0.25
C ASN A 118 -1.91 -7.72 0.38
N ARG A 119 -3.20 -7.74 0.75
CA ARG A 119 -3.96 -6.52 1.06
C ARG A 119 -3.43 -5.77 2.28
N VAL A 120 -3.02 -6.50 3.33
CA VAL A 120 -2.39 -5.87 4.51
C VAL A 120 -1.06 -5.25 4.14
N THR A 121 -0.25 -5.90 3.29
CA THR A 121 1.01 -5.35 2.80
C THR A 121 0.79 -4.01 2.09
N ASP A 122 -0.13 -3.95 1.13
CA ASP A 122 -0.44 -2.71 0.41
C ASP A 122 -0.94 -1.60 1.36
N ARG A 123 -1.79 -1.96 2.33
CA ARG A 123 -2.28 -1.00 3.33
C ARG A 123 -1.16 -0.45 4.21
N VAL A 124 -0.24 -1.30 4.67
CA VAL A 124 0.92 -0.88 5.47
C VAL A 124 1.81 0.05 4.67
N ILE A 125 2.06 -0.24 3.38
CA ILE A 125 2.86 0.64 2.51
C ILE A 125 2.19 2.01 2.37
N ALA A 126 0.89 2.05 2.03
CA ALA A 126 0.16 3.31 1.88
C ALA A 126 0.09 4.11 3.19
N ALA A 127 -0.23 3.47 4.31
CA ALA A 127 -0.27 4.12 5.62
C ALA A 127 1.10 4.65 6.06
N SER A 128 2.18 3.91 5.75
CA SER A 128 3.55 4.31 6.10
C SER A 128 4.04 5.53 5.32
N ALA A 129 3.48 5.77 4.14
CA ALA A 129 3.83 6.94 3.33
C ALA A 129 3.45 8.26 4.01
N ILE A 130 2.29 8.31 4.68
CA ILE A 130 1.79 9.52 5.36
C ILE A 130 1.84 9.44 6.90
N GLY A 131 2.22 8.28 7.45
CA GLY A 131 2.33 8.07 8.89
C GLY A 131 3.51 8.80 9.53
N ASN A 132 3.54 8.84 10.87
CA ASN A 132 4.67 9.34 11.62
C ASN A 132 5.88 8.40 11.48
N VAL A 133 7.07 8.96 11.44
CA VAL A 133 8.33 8.23 11.36
C VAL A 133 9.13 8.45 12.63
N LEU A 134 9.69 7.37 13.19
CA LEU A 134 10.60 7.45 14.31
C LEU A 134 12.01 7.79 13.83
N THR A 135 12.63 8.79 14.45
CA THR A 135 14.03 9.18 14.25
C THR A 135 14.82 9.04 15.53
N GLY A 136 16.11 8.84 15.42
CA GLY A 136 17.00 8.72 16.56
C GLY A 136 17.81 7.44 16.62
N SER A 137 18.06 6.91 17.81
CA SER A 137 18.85 5.70 18.03
C SER A 137 18.07 4.64 18.79
N ALA A 138 18.30 3.37 18.46
CA ALA A 138 17.62 2.23 19.11
C ALA A 138 17.81 2.21 20.65
N ASN A 139 18.93 2.71 21.14
CA ASN A 139 19.28 2.78 22.56
C ASN A 139 19.32 4.21 23.12
N GLY A 140 18.87 5.20 22.34
CA GLY A 140 18.88 6.62 22.70
C GLY A 140 17.49 7.25 22.60
N PRO A 141 17.43 8.59 22.69
CA PRO A 141 16.17 9.30 22.52
C PRO A 141 15.58 9.05 21.13
N GLN A 142 14.29 8.83 21.12
CA GLN A 142 13.51 8.65 19.89
C GLN A 142 12.52 9.80 19.77
N THR A 143 12.39 10.36 18.58
CA THR A 143 11.47 11.44 18.29
C THR A 143 10.57 11.01 17.12
N GLU A 144 9.27 11.22 17.27
CA GLU A 144 8.32 11.05 16.18
C GLU A 144 8.32 12.31 15.31
N VAL A 145 8.46 12.12 14.02
CA VAL A 145 8.37 13.18 13.00
C VAL A 145 7.10 12.95 12.21
N SER A 146 6.22 13.95 12.19
CA SER A 146 4.98 13.90 11.42
C SER A 146 5.26 13.97 9.91
N ALA A 147 4.25 13.67 9.10
CA ALA A 147 4.38 13.80 7.64
C ALA A 147 4.69 15.24 7.22
N ALA A 148 4.00 16.21 7.83
CA ALA A 148 4.19 17.63 7.53
C ALA A 148 5.59 18.14 7.92
N ASP A 149 6.09 17.76 9.12
CA ASP A 149 7.42 18.15 9.59
C ASP A 149 8.56 17.53 8.77
N ASP A 150 8.28 16.40 8.13
CA ASP A 150 9.22 15.72 7.24
C ASP A 150 9.19 16.25 5.79
N GLY A 151 8.31 17.20 5.48
CA GLY A 151 8.20 17.81 4.16
C GLY A 151 7.29 17.07 3.18
N VAL A 152 6.38 16.25 3.65
CA VAL A 152 5.29 15.72 2.82
C VAL A 152 4.34 16.88 2.48
N VAL A 153 4.09 17.08 1.20
CA VAL A 153 3.14 18.10 0.75
C VAL A 153 1.75 17.49 0.63
N THR A 154 0.78 18.18 1.20
CA THR A 154 -0.64 17.82 1.04
C THR A 154 -1.29 18.73 0.01
N LEU A 155 -1.85 18.14 -1.05
CA LEU A 155 -2.60 18.84 -2.08
C LEU A 155 -4.10 18.63 -1.86
N ASP A 156 -4.87 19.70 -1.92
CA ASP A 156 -6.33 19.65 -1.78
C ASP A 156 -6.98 19.40 -3.15
N ALA A 157 -7.58 18.27 -3.34
CA ALA A 157 -8.36 17.86 -4.51
C ALA A 157 -9.81 17.49 -4.15
N LYS A 158 -10.38 18.09 -3.09
CA LYS A 158 -11.76 17.83 -2.65
C LYS A 158 -12.82 18.22 -3.68
N SER A 159 -12.50 19.10 -4.61
CA SER A 159 -13.36 19.49 -5.74
C SER A 159 -13.24 18.54 -6.95
N GLY A 160 -12.53 17.45 -6.84
CA GLY A 160 -12.22 16.49 -7.89
C GLY A 160 -10.75 16.53 -8.33
N PHE A 161 -10.27 15.41 -8.85
CA PHE A 161 -8.89 15.31 -9.33
C PHE A 161 -8.80 15.91 -10.73
N ASN A 162 -8.12 17.05 -10.85
CA ASN A 162 -8.05 17.84 -12.09
C ASN A 162 -6.62 18.04 -12.60
N TYR A 163 -6.48 18.66 -13.77
CA TYR A 163 -5.19 18.95 -14.39
C TYR A 163 -4.28 19.85 -13.55
N ASN A 164 -4.84 20.75 -12.75
CA ASN A 164 -4.04 21.61 -11.88
C ASN A 164 -3.38 20.80 -10.75
N THR A 165 -4.11 19.84 -10.15
CA THR A 165 -3.54 18.92 -9.18
C THR A 165 -2.39 18.13 -9.79
N TYR A 166 -2.54 17.63 -11.02
CA TYR A 166 -1.48 16.95 -11.75
C TYR A 166 -0.25 17.83 -11.95
N THR A 167 -0.42 19.08 -12.42
CA THR A 167 0.71 20.00 -12.63
C THR A 167 1.42 20.37 -11.34
N SER A 168 0.69 20.50 -10.23
CA SER A 168 1.28 20.74 -8.90
C SER A 168 2.13 19.55 -8.42
N ILE A 169 1.73 18.31 -8.73
CA ILE A 169 2.54 17.12 -8.43
C ILE A 169 3.85 17.16 -9.23
N VAL A 170 3.78 17.47 -10.52
CA VAL A 170 4.97 17.58 -11.39
C VAL A 170 5.90 18.68 -10.89
N GLU A 171 5.36 19.86 -10.58
CA GLU A 171 6.11 21.00 -10.06
C GLU A 171 6.83 20.65 -8.75
N HIS A 172 6.16 19.96 -7.82
CA HIS A 172 6.78 19.54 -6.57
C HIS A 172 8.01 18.64 -6.81
N TYR A 173 7.89 17.63 -7.67
CA TYR A 173 9.00 16.71 -7.92
C TYR A 173 10.17 17.40 -8.65
N ILE A 174 9.90 18.35 -9.54
CA ILE A 174 10.95 19.15 -10.20
C ILE A 174 11.66 20.04 -9.17
N ASN A 175 10.91 20.73 -8.31
CA ASN A 175 11.46 21.64 -7.31
C ASN A 175 12.31 20.94 -6.24
N HIS A 176 12.09 19.64 -6.01
CA HIS A 176 12.86 18.85 -5.05
C HIS A 176 13.96 18.00 -5.69
N ASP A 177 14.35 18.30 -6.94
CA ASP A 177 15.41 17.58 -7.67
C ASP A 177 15.15 16.06 -7.78
N ILE A 178 13.89 15.64 -7.74
CA ILE A 178 13.53 14.29 -8.10
C ILE A 178 13.63 14.22 -9.62
N ALA A 179 14.69 13.57 -10.08
CA ALA A 179 15.16 13.66 -11.46
C ALA A 179 14.04 13.37 -12.48
N MET A 180 14.06 14.07 -13.61
CA MET A 180 13.06 13.94 -14.68
C MET A 180 12.98 12.50 -15.23
N ASP A 181 14.07 11.75 -15.18
CA ASP A 181 14.13 10.33 -15.51
C ASP A 181 13.40 9.43 -14.50
N MET A 182 13.10 9.93 -13.30
CA MET A 182 12.30 9.24 -12.28
C MET A 182 10.81 9.56 -12.35
N ILE A 183 10.40 10.66 -12.97
CA ILE A 183 8.99 11.08 -13.02
C ILE A 183 8.12 10.02 -13.69
N ASP A 184 8.60 9.38 -14.75
CA ASP A 184 7.89 8.28 -15.44
C ASP A 184 7.69 7.04 -14.58
N ARG A 185 8.39 6.94 -13.43
CA ARG A 185 8.29 5.86 -12.46
C ARG A 185 7.48 6.22 -11.22
N VAL A 186 7.02 7.46 -11.12
CA VAL A 186 6.13 7.87 -10.03
C VAL A 186 4.81 7.13 -10.14
N LYS A 187 4.36 6.56 -9.04
CA LYS A 187 3.08 5.83 -8.96
C LYS A 187 2.02 6.73 -8.34
N LEU A 188 0.94 6.90 -9.06
CA LEU A 188 -0.24 7.63 -8.59
C LEU A 188 -1.28 6.62 -8.10
N LEU A 189 -1.51 6.61 -6.79
CA LEU A 189 -2.46 5.72 -6.12
C LEU A 189 -3.79 6.43 -5.96
N VAL A 190 -4.80 5.96 -6.67
CA VAL A 190 -6.15 6.55 -6.69
C VAL A 190 -7.22 5.48 -6.63
N THR A 191 -8.45 5.88 -6.39
CA THR A 191 -9.60 4.97 -6.47
C THR A 191 -10.36 5.15 -7.78
N GLY A 192 -11.46 4.41 -7.93
CA GLY A 192 -12.31 4.50 -9.12
C GLY A 192 -12.95 5.87 -9.30
N ALA A 193 -13.22 6.61 -8.21
CA ALA A 193 -13.82 7.94 -8.27
C ALA A 193 -12.85 8.95 -8.92
N GLU A 194 -11.63 9.05 -8.41
CA GLU A 194 -10.60 9.93 -8.93
C GLU A 194 -10.18 9.54 -10.35
N ASN A 195 -10.19 8.23 -10.66
CA ASN A 195 -9.98 7.78 -12.04
C ASN A 195 -11.08 8.28 -12.98
N THR A 196 -12.32 8.35 -12.53
CA THR A 196 -13.44 8.90 -13.31
C THR A 196 -13.26 10.40 -13.50
N ASP A 197 -12.83 11.14 -12.49
CA ASP A 197 -12.52 12.56 -12.61
C ASP A 197 -11.45 12.82 -13.67
N LEU A 198 -10.35 12.03 -13.63
CA LEU A 198 -9.31 12.10 -14.66
C LEU A 198 -9.84 11.78 -16.07
N MET A 199 -10.76 10.82 -16.19
CA MET A 199 -11.37 10.48 -17.47
C MET A 199 -12.35 11.54 -17.99
N ASN A 200 -12.88 12.40 -17.12
CA ASN A 200 -13.78 13.49 -17.49
C ASN A 200 -13.02 14.80 -17.82
N GLU A 201 -11.72 14.86 -17.52
CA GLU A 201 -10.92 16.06 -17.78
C GLU A 201 -10.46 16.10 -19.25
N ASP A 202 -10.90 17.10 -19.99
CA ASP A 202 -10.62 17.28 -21.43
C ASP A 202 -9.14 17.20 -21.79
N LYS A 203 -8.26 17.71 -20.93
CA LYS A 203 -6.81 17.74 -21.17
C LYS A 203 -6.17 16.36 -21.08
N PHE A 204 -6.76 15.43 -20.30
CA PHE A 204 -6.30 14.05 -20.23
C PHE A 204 -6.87 13.17 -21.34
N ILE A 205 -8.02 13.55 -21.91
CA ILE A 205 -8.70 12.75 -22.96
C ILE A 205 -8.13 13.07 -24.35
N ARG A 206 -7.73 14.33 -24.59
CA ARG A 206 -7.27 14.74 -25.90
C ARG A 206 -5.84 14.31 -26.18
N ASN A 207 -5.69 13.54 -27.27
CA ASN A 207 -4.40 13.02 -27.73
C ASN A 207 -3.36 14.13 -28.03
N ASP A 208 -3.84 15.32 -28.37
CA ASP A 208 -3.00 16.50 -28.70
C ASP A 208 -2.16 16.97 -27.52
N TYR A 209 -2.63 16.75 -26.28
CA TYR A 209 -1.90 17.17 -25.07
C TYR A 209 -1.00 16.09 -24.49
N MET A 210 -1.36 14.80 -24.67
CA MET A 210 -0.70 13.70 -23.96
C MET A 210 0.26 12.89 -24.85
N GLY A 211 0.29 13.13 -26.16
CA GLY A 211 1.21 12.43 -27.08
C GLY A 211 1.06 10.91 -27.14
N GLY A 212 -0.07 10.36 -26.70
CA GLY A 212 -0.33 8.92 -26.69
C GLY A 212 -1.78 8.58 -26.32
N MET A 213 -2.12 7.29 -26.16
CA MET A 213 -3.45 6.88 -25.71
C MET A 213 -3.70 7.36 -24.27
N PRO A 214 -4.62 8.31 -24.05
CA PRO A 214 -4.88 8.88 -22.73
C PRO A 214 -5.59 7.92 -21.79
N VAL A 215 -6.30 6.94 -22.32
CA VAL A 215 -6.99 5.90 -21.55
C VAL A 215 -6.61 4.51 -22.09
N ALA A 216 -6.08 3.67 -21.23
CA ALA A 216 -5.77 2.28 -21.56
C ALA A 216 -6.54 1.34 -20.64
N LYS A 217 -7.39 0.48 -21.22
CA LYS A 217 -8.18 -0.52 -20.47
C LYS A 217 -9.05 0.09 -19.35
N GLY A 218 -9.63 1.27 -19.58
CA GLY A 218 -10.46 1.96 -18.58
C GLY A 218 -9.69 2.63 -17.45
N ILE A 219 -8.37 2.74 -17.54
CA ILE A 219 -7.52 3.46 -16.59
C ILE A 219 -7.01 4.72 -17.28
N ALA A 220 -7.26 5.89 -16.67
CA ALA A 220 -6.69 7.14 -17.13
C ALA A 220 -5.17 7.09 -16.95
N LYS A 221 -4.44 7.42 -18.00
CA LYS A 221 -3.01 7.65 -17.91
C LYS A 221 -2.78 9.09 -17.50
N ALA A 222 -2.30 9.31 -16.30
CA ALA A 222 -1.98 10.63 -15.80
C ALA A 222 -0.58 11.09 -16.30
N GLY A 223 -0.47 11.30 -17.61
CA GLY A 223 0.76 11.79 -18.24
C GLY A 223 1.96 10.87 -18.01
N LEU A 224 2.94 11.36 -17.27
CA LEU A 224 4.20 10.64 -16.95
C LEU A 224 4.06 9.66 -15.77
N PHE A 225 2.92 9.64 -15.07
CA PHE A 225 2.71 8.78 -13.91
C PHE A 225 2.06 7.45 -14.29
N GLU A 226 2.44 6.42 -13.58
CA GLU A 226 1.72 5.15 -13.63
C GLU A 226 0.63 5.12 -12.56
N THR A 227 -0.61 5.02 -13.01
CA THR A 227 -1.78 5.01 -12.12
C THR A 227 -2.05 3.61 -11.60
N ILE A 228 -2.14 3.46 -10.29
CA ILE A 228 -2.51 2.21 -9.61
C ILE A 228 -3.86 2.41 -8.93
N LEU A 229 -4.86 1.61 -9.35
CA LEU A 229 -6.21 1.71 -8.82
C LEU A 229 -6.43 0.81 -7.62
N PHE A 230 -7.07 1.37 -6.60
CA PHE A 230 -7.54 0.65 -5.41
C PHE A 230 -9.05 0.80 -5.24
N ALA A 231 -9.65 -0.12 -4.50
CA ALA A 231 -11.05 0.02 -4.08
C ALA A 231 -11.16 1.06 -2.95
N GLY A 232 -12.06 2.02 -3.09
CA GLY A 232 -12.43 2.95 -2.02
C GLY A 232 -13.39 2.30 -1.02
N SER A 233 -13.59 2.94 0.14
CA SER A 233 -14.50 2.46 1.20
C SER A 233 -15.95 2.41 0.76
N VAL A 234 -16.36 3.33 -0.11
CA VAL A 234 -17.70 3.38 -0.69
C VAL A 234 -17.59 3.48 -2.20
N THR A 235 -18.10 2.49 -2.90
CA THR A 235 -18.18 2.51 -4.36
C THR A 235 -19.59 2.08 -4.76
N GLY A 236 -20.38 3.01 -5.34
CA GLY A 236 -21.72 2.71 -5.80
C GLY A 236 -22.69 2.24 -4.70
N GLY A 237 -22.53 2.72 -3.46
CA GLY A 237 -23.37 2.35 -2.31
C GLY A 237 -22.95 1.04 -1.62
N VAL A 238 -21.89 0.39 -2.07
CA VAL A 238 -21.34 -0.81 -1.43
C VAL A 238 -20.16 -0.41 -0.54
N SER A 239 -20.25 -0.74 0.75
CA SER A 239 -19.18 -0.52 1.71
C SER A 239 -18.07 -1.58 1.53
N VAL A 240 -16.83 -1.15 1.34
CA VAL A 240 -15.65 -2.01 1.35
C VAL A 240 -14.98 -1.88 2.72
N PRO A 241 -14.99 -2.93 3.55
CA PRO A 241 -14.35 -2.86 4.84
C PRO A 241 -12.83 -2.78 4.68
N ASN A 242 -12.20 -1.93 5.48
CA ASN A 242 -10.75 -1.74 5.52
C ASN A 242 -10.13 -1.39 4.14
N PRO A 243 -10.36 -0.18 3.61
CA PRO A 243 -9.77 0.27 2.35
C PRO A 243 -8.24 0.25 2.44
N ILE A 244 -7.56 0.18 1.29
CA ILE A 244 -6.09 0.15 1.23
C ILE A 244 -5.54 1.56 1.40
N LEU A 245 -6.12 2.52 0.70
CA LEU A 245 -5.75 3.93 0.88
C LEU A 245 -6.31 4.43 2.21
N PRO A 246 -5.54 5.23 2.97
CA PRO A 246 -6.00 5.81 4.21
C PRO A 246 -7.22 6.71 3.98
N GLU A 247 -8.23 6.54 4.81
CA GLU A 247 -9.47 7.33 4.77
C GLU A 247 -9.82 7.77 6.19
N GLN A 248 -10.23 9.05 6.33
CA GLN A 248 -10.66 9.64 7.59
C GLN A 248 -11.98 10.38 7.38
N GLU A 249 -13.02 9.92 8.05
CA GLU A 249 -14.38 10.49 7.97
C GLU A 249 -14.86 10.68 6.52
N THR A 250 -14.73 11.88 5.99
CA THR A 250 -15.14 12.27 4.63
C THR A 250 -13.98 12.50 3.67
N VAL A 251 -12.75 12.27 4.14
CA VAL A 251 -11.52 12.54 3.37
C VAL A 251 -10.80 11.23 3.06
N ARG A 252 -10.46 11.06 1.80
CA ARG A 252 -9.60 9.99 1.31
C ARG A 252 -8.23 10.56 0.96
N HIS A 253 -7.19 9.85 1.31
CA HIS A 253 -5.81 10.17 0.98
C HIS A 253 -5.38 9.36 -0.26
N CYS A 254 -5.33 10.00 -1.41
CA CYS A 254 -4.67 9.50 -2.59
C CYS A 254 -3.19 9.87 -2.54
N LEU A 255 -2.31 9.03 -3.07
CA LEU A 255 -0.87 9.21 -2.90
C LEU A 255 -0.16 9.27 -4.24
N ALA A 256 0.78 10.21 -4.39
CA ALA A 256 1.80 10.12 -5.42
C ALA A 256 3.13 9.74 -4.76
N LEU A 257 3.69 8.62 -5.20
CA LEU A 257 4.86 8.00 -4.60
C LEU A 257 5.99 7.90 -5.62
N ALA A 258 7.12 8.53 -5.33
CA ALA A 258 8.34 8.37 -6.10
C ALA A 258 9.00 7.00 -5.82
N PRO A 259 9.92 6.53 -6.66
CA PRO A 259 10.66 5.30 -6.41
C PRO A 259 11.35 5.31 -5.05
N GLU A 260 11.35 4.15 -4.36
CA GLU A 260 11.94 3.97 -3.03
C GLU A 260 11.44 4.97 -1.96
N SER A 261 10.20 5.46 -2.10
CA SER A 261 9.61 6.41 -1.14
C SER A 261 9.28 5.76 0.21
N VAL A 262 9.04 4.45 0.24
CA VAL A 262 8.74 3.69 1.45
C VAL A 262 9.76 2.60 1.68
N ALA A 263 10.42 2.59 2.83
CA ALA A 263 11.23 1.48 3.28
C ALA A 263 10.36 0.47 4.03
N LEU A 264 10.40 -0.78 3.61
CA LEU A 264 9.59 -1.87 4.15
C LEU A 264 10.48 -2.94 4.77
N SER A 265 10.14 -3.37 5.96
CA SER A 265 10.69 -4.59 6.54
C SER A 265 9.57 -5.61 6.70
N MET A 266 9.74 -6.77 6.10
CA MET A 266 8.79 -7.85 6.14
C MET A 266 9.49 -9.16 6.47
N GLU A 267 8.93 -9.88 7.42
CA GLU A 267 9.37 -11.22 7.80
C GLU A 267 8.17 -12.16 7.74
N LEU A 268 8.25 -13.12 6.84
CA LEU A 268 7.24 -14.15 6.75
C LEU A 268 7.44 -15.13 7.91
N GLY A 269 6.49 -15.20 8.82
CA GLY A 269 6.52 -16.15 9.94
C GLY A 269 6.16 -17.54 9.47
N SER A 270 4.89 -17.86 9.44
CA SER A 270 4.46 -19.20 9.02
C SER A 270 3.07 -19.18 8.37
N LEU A 271 2.92 -20.01 7.37
CA LEU A 271 1.64 -20.45 6.87
C LEU A 271 1.52 -21.92 7.27
N ARG A 272 0.62 -22.23 8.21
CA ARG A 272 0.53 -23.55 8.81
C ARG A 272 -0.87 -24.13 8.68
N VAL A 273 -0.92 -25.42 8.47
CA VAL A 273 -2.12 -26.24 8.61
C VAL A 273 -1.86 -27.23 9.72
N GLU A 274 -2.50 -27.04 10.85
CA GLU A 274 -2.28 -27.84 12.06
C GLU A 274 -3.63 -28.37 12.57
N GLN A 275 -3.59 -29.46 13.32
CA GLN A 275 -4.78 -29.94 14.01
C GLN A 275 -5.05 -29.05 15.22
N SER A 276 -6.28 -28.61 15.41
CA SER A 276 -6.65 -27.73 16.52
C SER A 276 -6.38 -28.40 17.87
N ALA A 277 -5.69 -27.68 18.75
CA ALA A 277 -5.49 -28.11 20.13
C ALA A 277 -6.73 -27.91 21.01
N LYS A 278 -7.67 -27.05 20.57
CA LYS A 278 -8.88 -26.70 21.36
C LYS A 278 -10.14 -27.39 20.88
N HIS A 279 -10.22 -27.70 19.59
CA HIS A 279 -11.43 -28.22 18.96
C HIS A 279 -11.18 -29.65 18.47
N VAL A 280 -12.08 -30.54 18.81
CA VAL A 280 -12.00 -31.97 18.43
C VAL A 280 -12.20 -32.08 16.91
N ASN A 281 -11.34 -32.83 16.24
CA ASN A 281 -11.41 -33.11 14.80
C ASN A 281 -11.41 -31.89 13.88
N SER A 282 -10.82 -30.77 14.29
CA SER A 282 -10.77 -29.56 13.49
C SER A 282 -9.34 -29.25 13.07
N LYS A 283 -9.19 -28.70 11.85
CA LYS A 283 -7.92 -28.15 11.33
C LYS A 283 -7.89 -26.63 11.49
N GLU A 284 -6.76 -26.12 11.90
CA GLU A 284 -6.47 -24.67 11.96
C GLU A 284 -5.54 -24.29 10.83
N LEU A 285 -5.96 -23.32 10.02
CA LEU A 285 -5.14 -22.68 9.01
C LEU A 285 -4.72 -21.32 9.53
N THR A 286 -3.46 -21.17 9.84
CA THR A 286 -2.91 -19.94 10.43
C THR A 286 -1.90 -19.31 9.50
N ILE A 287 -2.04 -17.99 9.26
CA ILE A 287 -1.01 -17.17 8.68
C ILE A 287 -0.48 -16.20 9.72
N ASP A 288 0.83 -16.09 9.81
CA ASP A 288 1.54 -15.22 10.73
C ASP A 288 2.69 -14.54 10.03
N PHE A 289 2.79 -13.21 10.12
CA PHE A 289 3.87 -12.44 9.54
C PHE A 289 4.07 -11.12 10.26
N TRP A 290 5.29 -10.62 10.17
CA TRP A 290 5.70 -9.35 10.72
C TRP A 290 5.97 -8.39 9.58
N ILE A 291 5.35 -7.21 9.63
CA ILE A 291 5.53 -6.20 8.62
C ILE A 291 5.39 -4.81 9.23
N ASN A 292 6.18 -3.89 8.77
CA ASN A 292 5.93 -2.47 8.91
C ASN A 292 6.73 -1.71 7.84
N GLY A 293 6.32 -0.46 7.60
CA GLY A 293 6.97 0.45 6.67
C GLY A 293 7.27 1.79 7.33
N MET A 294 8.14 2.53 6.71
CA MET A 294 8.40 3.93 7.04
C MET A 294 8.72 4.71 5.78
N ARG A 295 8.34 5.96 5.75
CA ARG A 295 8.71 6.88 4.68
C ARG A 295 10.23 7.10 4.68
N THR A 296 10.89 7.03 3.52
CA THR A 296 12.33 7.27 3.38
C THR A 296 12.67 8.76 3.38
N GLU A 297 11.84 9.57 2.71
CA GLU A 297 12.00 11.01 2.57
C GLU A 297 10.64 11.65 2.30
N GLY A 298 10.34 12.78 2.95
CA GLY A 298 9.05 13.44 2.79
C GLY A 298 8.82 13.98 1.38
N ALA A 299 9.84 14.56 0.76
CA ALA A 299 9.77 15.10 -0.60
C ALA A 299 9.39 14.06 -1.67
N ARG A 300 9.60 12.76 -1.41
CA ARG A 300 9.24 11.66 -2.31
C ARG A 300 7.77 11.26 -2.25
N VAL A 301 7.02 11.84 -1.32
CA VAL A 301 5.63 11.50 -1.05
C VAL A 301 4.77 12.75 -1.14
N ILE A 302 3.70 12.67 -1.90
CA ILE A 302 2.67 13.71 -1.94
C ILE A 302 1.35 13.07 -1.50
N ASP A 303 0.71 13.70 -0.54
CA ASP A 303 -0.62 13.36 -0.06
C ASP A 303 -1.66 14.20 -0.80
N ILE A 304 -2.65 13.57 -1.41
CA ILE A 304 -3.70 14.24 -2.18
C ILE A 304 -5.03 13.93 -1.49
N THR A 305 -5.61 14.95 -0.87
CA THR A 305 -6.87 14.78 -0.16
C THR A 305 -8.05 14.96 -1.10
N THR A 306 -8.89 13.92 -1.20
CA THR A 306 -10.12 13.92 -1.98
C THR A 306 -11.33 13.70 -1.07
N THR A 307 -12.53 13.99 -1.55
CA THR A 307 -13.79 13.71 -0.81
C THR A 307 -14.25 12.29 -1.10
N ILE A 308 -14.73 11.57 -0.07
CA ILE A 308 -15.31 10.22 -0.18
C ILE A 308 -16.69 10.28 -0.81
#